data_fe23e5aa4f075de08a4962acff0d82e0
#
_entry.id   fe23e5aa4f075de08a4962acff0d82e0
#
_cell.length_a   1.000
_cell.length_b   1.000
_cell.length_c   1.000
_cell.angle_alpha   90.00
_cell.angle_beta   90.00
_cell.angle_gamma   90.00
#
_symmetry.space_group_name_H-M   'P 1'
#
loop_
_entity.id
_entity.type
_entity.pdbx_description
1 polymer ?
#
loop_
_entity_poly.entity_id
_entity_poly.type
_entity_poly.pdbx_seq_one_letter_code
_entity_poly.pdbx_strand_id
1 'polypeptide(L)'
;ANLEGLIRQRTQSVLDSIPLNQPFDWVELVSIELTTQMLATLFDFPFEDRRKLTRWSDVATAVPGAGIVESEEQRRAELIECLQYFTQLWEERKVNPGSDLVSMLAHGEETHDMQPLEFLGNLILLIVGGNDTTRNSMTGGVYALNQFSSEFAKLKSNPALIPNMAVSYTHLRAHETDSY
;
A
#
# COMPACT_ATOMS: atom_id res chain seq x y z
N ALA A 1 10.71 -6.69 12.51
CA ALA A 1 10.96 -7.91 11.72
C ALA A 1 11.69 -7.52 10.42
N ASN A 2 12.65 -8.33 9.99
CA ASN A 2 13.29 -8.12 8.69
C ASN A 2 12.36 -8.68 7.60
N LEU A 3 11.67 -7.80 6.87
CA LEU A 3 10.71 -8.16 5.82
C LEU A 3 11.37 -8.37 4.44
N GLU A 4 12.70 -8.14 4.32
CA GLU A 4 13.39 -8.22 3.02
C GLU A 4 13.18 -9.54 2.30
N GLY A 5 13.35 -10.66 3.00
CA GLY A 5 13.17 -11.99 2.42
C GLY A 5 11.75 -12.21 1.91
N LEU A 6 10.75 -11.78 2.68
CA LEU A 6 9.34 -11.88 2.31
C LEU A 6 9.00 -10.97 1.12
N ILE A 7 9.48 -9.72 1.12
CA ILE A 7 9.28 -8.78 0.01
C ILE A 7 9.87 -9.37 -1.28
N ARG A 8 11.09 -9.90 -1.21
CA ARG A 8 11.76 -10.53 -2.36
C ARG A 8 10.97 -11.73 -2.89
N GLN A 9 10.51 -12.61 -2.01
CA GLN A 9 9.70 -13.77 -2.39
C GLN A 9 8.39 -13.37 -3.06
N ARG A 10 7.67 -12.40 -2.48
CA ARG A 10 6.40 -11.91 -3.05
C ARG A 10 6.62 -11.22 -4.39
N THR A 11 7.66 -10.38 -4.49
CA THR A 11 8.02 -9.71 -5.74
C THR A 11 8.30 -10.73 -6.84
N GLN A 12 9.07 -11.77 -6.53
CA GLN A 12 9.35 -12.85 -7.48
C GLN A 12 8.06 -13.57 -7.89
N SER A 13 7.22 -13.96 -6.93
CA SER A 13 5.95 -14.63 -7.21
C SER A 13 5.01 -13.80 -8.09
N VAL A 14 4.92 -12.50 -7.83
CA VAL A 14 4.11 -11.58 -8.65
C VAL A 14 4.68 -11.48 -10.06
N LEU A 15 5.99 -11.29 -10.21
CA LEU A 15 6.64 -11.19 -11.53
C LEU A 15 6.56 -12.51 -12.32
N ASP A 16 6.65 -13.66 -11.65
CA ASP A 16 6.52 -14.98 -12.30
C ASP A 16 5.09 -15.27 -12.77
N SER A 17 4.08 -14.57 -12.21
CA SER A 17 2.67 -14.73 -12.59
C SER A 17 2.22 -13.86 -13.76
N ILE A 18 3.01 -12.86 -14.18
CA ILE A 18 2.62 -11.98 -15.27
C ILE A 18 2.65 -12.70 -16.62
N PRO A 19 1.72 -12.38 -17.54
CA PRO A 19 1.68 -13.00 -18.84
C PRO A 19 2.90 -12.63 -19.70
N LEU A 20 3.49 -13.65 -20.37
CA LEU A 20 4.62 -13.42 -21.27
C LEU A 20 4.15 -13.19 -22.71
N ASN A 21 4.90 -12.37 -23.45
CA ASN A 21 4.68 -12.09 -24.87
C ASN A 21 3.31 -11.50 -25.24
N GLN A 22 2.65 -10.84 -24.31
CA GLN A 22 1.43 -10.09 -24.55
C GLN A 22 1.36 -8.86 -23.65
N PRO A 23 0.66 -7.79 -24.06
CA PRO A 23 0.43 -6.63 -23.21
C PRO A 23 -0.34 -6.99 -21.94
N PHE A 24 -0.01 -6.34 -20.84
CA PHE A 24 -0.72 -6.47 -19.57
C PHE A 24 -0.71 -5.15 -18.81
N ASP A 25 -1.63 -5.01 -17.87
CA ASP A 25 -1.68 -3.86 -16.97
C ASP A 25 -0.68 -4.04 -15.83
N TRP A 26 0.41 -3.26 -15.87
CA TRP A 26 1.44 -3.25 -14.82
C TRP A 26 0.89 -2.79 -13.47
N VAL A 27 0.00 -1.80 -13.48
CA VAL A 27 -0.57 -1.24 -12.25
C VAL A 27 -1.35 -2.31 -11.51
N GLU A 28 -2.25 -2.99 -12.24
CA GLU A 28 -3.13 -4.01 -11.67
C GLU A 28 -2.36 -5.27 -11.23
N LEU A 29 -1.53 -5.82 -12.13
CA LEU A 29 -0.91 -7.12 -11.91
C LEU A 29 0.36 -7.07 -11.05
N VAL A 30 1.03 -5.92 -10.96
CA VAL A 30 2.28 -5.80 -10.21
C VAL A 30 2.16 -4.79 -9.08
N SER A 31 1.89 -3.53 -9.37
CA SER A 31 1.99 -2.48 -8.37
C SER A 31 0.92 -2.62 -7.28
N ILE A 32 -0.35 -2.80 -7.64
CA ILE A 32 -1.45 -3.02 -6.70
C ILE A 32 -1.28 -4.37 -6.00
N GLU A 33 -0.99 -5.41 -6.74
CA GLU A 33 -0.88 -6.76 -6.16
C GLU A 33 0.21 -6.82 -5.08
N LEU A 34 1.40 -6.29 -5.37
CA LEU A 34 2.51 -6.33 -4.41
C LEU A 34 2.23 -5.49 -3.16
N THR A 35 1.74 -4.24 -3.32
CA THR A 35 1.42 -3.38 -2.17
C THR A 35 0.32 -3.99 -1.31
N THR A 36 -0.71 -4.54 -1.93
CA THR A 36 -1.84 -5.17 -1.23
C THR A 36 -1.40 -6.41 -0.43
N GLN A 37 -0.54 -7.26 -1.01
CA GLN A 37 0.04 -8.40 -0.30
C GLN A 37 0.88 -7.97 0.90
N MET A 38 1.64 -6.89 0.77
CA MET A 38 2.46 -6.38 1.87
C MET A 38 1.60 -5.77 2.98
N LEU A 39 0.56 -4.99 2.64
CA LEU A 39 -0.39 -4.47 3.61
C LEU A 39 -1.09 -5.60 4.36
N ALA A 40 -1.58 -6.64 3.66
CA ALA A 40 -2.20 -7.79 4.30
C ALA A 40 -1.26 -8.45 5.32
N THR A 41 0.04 -8.53 5.00
CA THR A 41 1.03 -9.04 5.96
C THR A 41 1.24 -8.11 7.16
N LEU A 42 1.31 -6.80 6.94
CA LEU A 42 1.56 -5.83 8.01
C LEU A 42 0.39 -5.72 8.99
N PHE A 43 -0.84 -5.92 8.51
CA PHE A 43 -2.05 -5.90 9.32
C PHE A 43 -2.50 -7.27 9.82
N ASP A 44 -1.79 -8.36 9.45
CA ASP A 44 -2.25 -9.75 9.66
C ASP A 44 -3.68 -9.95 9.15
N PHE A 45 -3.94 -9.41 7.95
CA PHE A 45 -5.24 -9.40 7.29
C PHE A 45 -5.39 -10.66 6.42
N PRO A 46 -6.60 -11.27 6.33
CA PRO A 46 -6.82 -12.43 5.46
C PRO A 46 -6.36 -12.18 4.03
N PHE A 47 -5.51 -13.09 3.54
CA PHE A 47 -4.86 -12.89 2.24
C PHE A 47 -5.85 -12.89 1.08
N GLU A 48 -6.90 -13.67 1.17
CA GLU A 48 -8.01 -13.74 0.22
C GLU A 48 -8.80 -12.44 0.14
N ASP A 49 -8.91 -11.70 1.24
CA ASP A 49 -9.65 -10.45 1.33
C ASP A 49 -8.78 -9.19 1.11
N ARG A 50 -7.49 -9.37 0.86
CA ARG A 50 -6.50 -8.28 0.79
C ARG A 50 -6.91 -7.10 -0.10
N ARG A 51 -7.70 -7.34 -1.15
CA ARG A 51 -8.19 -6.30 -2.06
C ARG A 51 -9.11 -5.28 -1.38
N LYS A 52 -9.71 -5.61 -0.24
CA LYS A 52 -10.45 -4.65 0.57
C LYS A 52 -9.56 -3.52 1.08
N LEU A 53 -8.29 -3.80 1.41
CA LEU A 53 -7.33 -2.77 1.84
C LEU A 53 -7.09 -1.73 0.74
N THR A 54 -6.91 -2.17 -0.51
CA THR A 54 -6.81 -1.27 -1.66
C THR A 54 -8.11 -0.50 -1.87
N ARG A 55 -9.27 -1.19 -1.81
CA ARG A 55 -10.56 -0.52 -1.96
C ARG A 55 -10.78 0.57 -0.92
N TRP A 56 -10.50 0.31 0.35
CA TRP A 56 -10.64 1.32 1.41
C TRP A 56 -9.64 2.48 1.26
N SER A 57 -8.42 2.23 0.76
CA SER A 57 -7.47 3.28 0.39
C SER A 57 -8.05 4.19 -0.70
N ASP A 58 -8.52 3.59 -1.80
CA ASP A 58 -9.09 4.33 -2.92
C ASP A 58 -10.34 5.13 -2.49
N VAL A 59 -11.22 4.52 -1.69
CA VAL A 59 -12.42 5.18 -1.14
C VAL A 59 -12.09 6.33 -0.21
N ALA A 60 -11.06 6.18 0.64
CA ALA A 60 -10.67 7.21 1.59
C ALA A 60 -10.20 8.50 0.90
N THR A 61 -9.52 8.37 -0.24
CA THR A 61 -8.98 9.48 -1.04
C THR A 61 -9.90 9.92 -2.18
N ALA A 62 -11.02 9.22 -2.42
CA ALA A 62 -11.92 9.48 -3.51
C ALA A 62 -12.71 10.79 -3.35
N VAL A 63 -12.90 11.47 -4.47
CA VAL A 63 -13.90 12.53 -4.62
C VAL A 63 -15.20 11.89 -5.11
N PRO A 64 -16.34 12.02 -4.39
CA PRO A 64 -17.61 11.48 -4.83
C PRO A 64 -18.00 11.94 -6.23
N GLY A 65 -18.51 11.00 -7.05
CA GLY A 65 -18.84 11.26 -8.44
C GLY A 65 -17.67 11.24 -9.44
N ALA A 66 -16.44 10.99 -8.97
CA ALA A 66 -15.25 10.91 -9.83
C ALA A 66 -14.91 9.46 -10.26
N GLY A 67 -15.85 8.52 -10.14
CA GLY A 67 -15.75 7.15 -10.68
C GLY A 67 -15.29 6.07 -9.68
N ILE A 68 -14.81 6.43 -8.48
CA ILE A 68 -14.47 5.46 -7.42
C ILE A 68 -15.67 5.23 -6.49
N VAL A 69 -16.32 6.29 -6.07
CA VAL A 69 -17.57 6.29 -5.30
C VAL A 69 -18.54 7.29 -5.92
N GLU A 70 -19.83 6.94 -5.91
CA GLU A 70 -20.87 7.76 -6.52
C GLU A 70 -21.36 8.87 -5.59
N SER A 71 -21.34 8.63 -4.27
CA SER A 71 -21.84 9.58 -3.28
C SER A 71 -21.02 9.56 -1.99
N GLU A 72 -21.21 10.61 -1.16
CA GLU A 72 -20.63 10.66 0.17
C GLU A 72 -21.24 9.60 1.12
N GLU A 73 -22.51 9.22 0.91
CA GLU A 73 -23.15 8.12 1.65
C GLU A 73 -22.46 6.80 1.38
N GLN A 74 -22.15 6.50 0.11
CA GLN A 74 -21.42 5.29 -0.27
C GLN A 74 -20.01 5.31 0.34
N ARG A 75 -19.29 6.42 0.18
CA ARG A 75 -17.95 6.61 0.75
C ARG A 75 -17.96 6.34 2.26
N ARG A 76 -18.90 6.95 2.97
CA ARG A 76 -19.03 6.77 4.41
C ARG A 76 -19.38 5.33 4.79
N ALA A 77 -20.26 4.68 4.07
CA ALA A 77 -20.66 3.29 4.34
C ALA A 77 -19.45 2.34 4.23
N GLU A 78 -18.63 2.48 3.20
CA GLU A 78 -17.44 1.65 3.00
C GLU A 78 -16.35 1.92 4.06
N LEU A 79 -16.17 3.19 4.50
CA LEU A 79 -15.26 3.51 5.60
C LEU A 79 -15.76 3.01 6.96
N ILE A 80 -17.07 2.93 7.17
CA ILE A 80 -17.68 2.32 8.35
C ILE A 80 -17.42 0.79 8.34
N GLU A 81 -17.52 0.13 7.20
CA GLU A 81 -17.15 -1.30 7.08
C GLU A 81 -15.70 -1.52 7.48
N CYS A 82 -14.79 -0.68 7.00
CA CYS A 82 -13.38 -0.70 7.38
C CYS A 82 -13.21 -0.54 8.90
N LEU A 83 -13.87 0.46 9.49
CA LEU A 83 -13.83 0.71 10.94
C LEU A 83 -14.34 -0.51 11.74
N GLN A 84 -15.46 -1.09 11.33
CA GLN A 84 -16.06 -2.25 12.01
C GLN A 84 -15.12 -3.45 12.00
N TYR A 85 -14.53 -3.75 10.84
CA TYR A 85 -13.57 -4.84 10.72
C TYR A 85 -12.36 -4.62 11.64
N PHE A 86 -11.73 -3.47 11.57
CA PHE A 86 -10.53 -3.21 12.36
C PHE A 86 -10.82 -3.00 13.86
N THR A 87 -12.01 -2.55 14.23
CA THR A 87 -12.43 -2.50 15.64
C THR A 87 -12.52 -3.91 16.22
N GLN A 88 -13.09 -4.85 15.48
CA GLN A 88 -13.14 -6.24 15.90
C GLN A 88 -11.73 -6.84 16.06
N LEU A 89 -10.86 -6.60 15.09
CA LEU A 89 -9.46 -7.04 15.13
C LEU A 89 -8.72 -6.38 16.31
N TRP A 90 -8.95 -5.10 16.56
CA TRP A 90 -8.39 -4.37 17.70
C TRP A 90 -8.74 -5.02 19.05
N GLU A 91 -10.01 -5.32 19.27
CA GLU A 91 -10.44 -5.97 20.51
C GLU A 91 -9.83 -7.38 20.66
N GLU A 92 -9.68 -8.11 19.58
CA GLU A 92 -8.98 -9.39 19.57
C GLU A 92 -7.50 -9.22 19.93
N ARG A 93 -6.82 -8.23 19.34
CA ARG A 93 -5.39 -7.97 19.57
C ARG A 93 -5.08 -7.41 20.96
N LYS A 94 -6.02 -6.77 21.63
CA LYS A 94 -5.88 -6.41 23.06
C LYS A 94 -5.69 -7.62 23.95
N VAL A 95 -6.32 -8.74 23.61
CA VAL A 95 -6.27 -9.98 24.40
C VAL A 95 -5.17 -10.91 23.90
N ASN A 96 -5.02 -11.02 22.58
CA ASN A 96 -4.10 -11.93 21.90
C ASN A 96 -3.19 -11.13 20.95
N PRO A 97 -2.15 -10.45 21.46
CA PRO A 97 -1.29 -9.61 20.62
C PRO A 97 -0.48 -10.45 19.64
N GLY A 98 -0.45 -9.98 18.36
CA GLY A 98 0.42 -10.48 17.31
C GLY A 98 1.63 -9.58 17.09
N SER A 99 2.29 -9.75 15.95
CA SER A 99 3.39 -8.88 15.50
C SER A 99 2.96 -7.88 14.41
N ASP A 100 1.66 -7.70 14.25
CA ASP A 100 1.02 -6.84 13.25
C ASP A 100 0.86 -5.39 13.74
N LEU A 101 0.52 -4.49 12.82
CA LEU A 101 0.36 -3.06 13.12
C LEU A 101 -0.82 -2.78 14.07
N VAL A 102 -1.91 -3.56 14.01
CA VAL A 102 -3.05 -3.38 14.92
C VAL A 102 -2.65 -3.72 16.35
N SER A 103 -1.90 -4.81 16.55
CA SER A 103 -1.32 -5.16 17.84
C SER A 103 -0.39 -4.07 18.38
N MET A 104 0.45 -3.49 17.51
CA MET A 104 1.33 -2.39 17.90
C MET A 104 0.53 -1.16 18.35
N LEU A 105 -0.54 -0.80 17.64
CA LEU A 105 -1.42 0.29 18.04
C LEU A 105 -2.17 -0.02 19.33
N ALA A 106 -2.69 -1.24 19.49
CA ALA A 106 -3.46 -1.65 20.66
C ALA A 106 -2.65 -1.70 21.97
N HIS A 107 -1.33 -1.84 21.87
CA HIS A 107 -0.42 -1.92 23.03
C HIS A 107 0.57 -0.76 23.11
N GLY A 108 0.52 0.19 22.17
CA GLY A 108 1.36 1.38 22.19
C GLY A 108 0.96 2.32 23.34
N GLU A 109 1.94 2.90 24.03
CA GLU A 109 1.72 3.80 25.16
C GLU A 109 0.82 4.99 24.81
N GLU A 110 0.98 5.54 23.60
CA GLU A 110 0.26 6.70 23.09
C GLU A 110 -1.04 6.34 22.33
N THR A 111 -1.28 5.04 22.04
CA THR A 111 -2.33 4.64 21.08
C THR A 111 -3.36 3.66 21.63
N HIS A 112 -3.10 3.05 22.79
CA HIS A 112 -3.91 1.95 23.34
C HIS A 112 -5.35 2.34 23.73
N ASP A 113 -5.64 3.64 23.90
CA ASP A 113 -6.94 4.19 24.33
C ASP A 113 -7.58 5.12 23.29
N MET A 114 -7.13 5.06 22.03
CA MET A 114 -7.70 5.87 20.95
C MET A 114 -9.23 5.73 20.85
N GLN A 115 -9.90 6.86 20.60
CA GLN A 115 -11.31 6.85 20.27
C GLN A 115 -11.56 6.24 18.87
N PRO A 116 -12.76 5.69 18.57
CA PRO A 116 -13.01 4.99 17.30
C PRO A 116 -12.68 5.78 16.05
N LEU A 117 -12.97 7.08 16.01
CA LEU A 117 -12.66 7.92 14.84
C LEU A 117 -11.15 8.23 14.72
N GLU A 118 -10.46 8.37 15.84
CA GLU A 118 -9.01 8.54 15.87
C GLU A 118 -8.31 7.25 15.39
N PHE A 119 -8.77 6.10 15.88
CA PHE A 119 -8.29 4.80 15.41
C PHE A 119 -8.50 4.63 13.90
N LEU A 120 -9.70 4.93 13.38
CA LEU A 120 -9.97 4.90 11.94
C LEU A 120 -9.03 5.82 11.17
N GLY A 121 -8.81 7.04 11.66
CA GLY A 121 -7.89 8.01 11.04
C GLY A 121 -6.47 7.45 10.92
N ASN A 122 -5.95 6.86 11.99
CA ASN A 122 -4.63 6.22 12.00
C ASN A 122 -4.56 5.01 11.05
N LEU A 123 -5.58 4.17 11.03
CA LEU A 123 -5.66 3.03 10.10
C LEU A 123 -5.65 3.48 8.64
N ILE A 124 -6.50 4.45 8.30
CA ILE A 124 -6.58 4.98 6.94
C ILE A 124 -5.25 5.60 6.52
N LEU A 125 -4.60 6.35 7.40
CA LEU A 125 -3.27 6.92 7.14
C LEU A 125 -2.23 5.82 6.83
N LEU A 126 -2.22 4.73 7.60
CA LEU A 126 -1.31 3.60 7.39
C LEU A 126 -1.64 2.85 6.09
N ILE A 127 -2.93 2.61 5.80
CA ILE A 127 -3.38 1.91 4.61
C ILE A 127 -3.06 2.74 3.35
N VAL A 128 -3.43 4.01 3.32
CA VAL A 128 -3.18 4.91 2.18
C VAL A 128 -1.67 5.13 1.98
N GLY A 129 -0.94 5.42 3.06
CA GLY A 129 0.50 5.65 3.00
C GLY A 129 1.29 4.42 2.53
N GLY A 130 0.86 3.22 2.93
CA GLY A 130 1.49 1.96 2.51
C GLY A 130 1.09 1.50 1.10
N ASN A 131 -0.06 1.93 0.60
CA ASN A 131 -0.59 1.53 -0.70
C ASN A 131 -0.21 2.52 -1.81
N ASP A 132 -0.74 3.75 -1.75
CA ASP A 132 -0.73 4.68 -2.89
C ASP A 132 0.65 5.18 -3.25
N THR A 133 1.43 5.61 -2.27
CA THR A 133 2.77 6.14 -2.52
C THR A 133 3.70 5.08 -3.10
N THR A 134 3.67 3.87 -2.58
CA THR A 134 4.49 2.76 -3.04
C THR A 134 4.05 2.26 -4.41
N ARG A 135 2.74 2.07 -4.63
CA ARG A 135 2.13 1.72 -5.92
C ARG A 135 2.54 2.71 -7.01
N ASN A 136 2.37 3.99 -6.74
CA ASN A 136 2.70 5.06 -7.69
C ASN A 136 4.22 5.17 -7.94
N SER A 137 5.05 4.92 -6.93
CA SER A 137 6.50 4.92 -7.08
C SER A 137 6.99 3.78 -7.99
N MET A 138 6.46 2.57 -7.80
CA MET A 138 6.79 1.44 -8.67
C MET A 138 6.34 1.68 -10.12
N THR A 139 5.11 2.14 -10.30
CA THR A 139 4.55 2.43 -11.63
C THR A 139 5.31 3.53 -12.34
N GLY A 140 5.54 4.65 -11.65
CA GLY A 140 6.27 5.79 -12.21
C GLY A 140 7.73 5.47 -12.52
N GLY A 141 8.37 4.63 -11.69
CA GLY A 141 9.73 4.15 -11.94
C GLY A 141 9.83 3.35 -13.24
N VAL A 142 8.92 2.40 -13.46
CA VAL A 142 8.86 1.61 -14.71
C VAL A 142 8.54 2.50 -15.91
N TYR A 143 7.60 3.42 -15.76
CA TYR A 143 7.26 4.38 -16.82
C TYR A 143 8.47 5.24 -17.20
N ALA A 144 9.16 5.82 -16.21
CA ALA A 144 10.35 6.63 -16.43
C ALA A 144 11.47 5.85 -17.13
N LEU A 145 11.74 4.61 -16.72
CA LEU A 145 12.75 3.77 -17.37
C LEU A 145 12.40 3.43 -18.82
N ASN A 146 11.12 3.34 -19.15
CA ASN A 146 10.69 3.21 -20.56
C ASN A 146 10.89 4.48 -21.36
N GLN A 147 10.66 5.66 -20.77
CA GLN A 147 10.89 6.94 -21.45
C GLN A 147 12.39 7.25 -21.63
N PHE A 148 13.20 6.89 -20.64
CA PHE A 148 14.63 7.17 -20.60
C PHE A 148 15.46 5.90 -20.75
N SER A 149 15.47 5.32 -21.94
CA SER A 149 16.14 4.05 -22.24
C SER A 149 17.64 4.05 -21.95
N SER A 150 18.33 5.19 -22.03
CA SER A 150 19.74 5.33 -21.65
C SER A 150 19.95 5.14 -20.14
N GLU A 151 19.02 5.63 -19.30
CA GLU A 151 19.08 5.44 -17.85
C GLU A 151 18.77 3.98 -17.49
N PHE A 152 17.84 3.35 -18.19
CA PHE A 152 17.58 1.92 -18.05
C PHE A 152 18.82 1.07 -18.40
N ALA A 153 19.52 1.42 -19.49
CA ALA A 153 20.77 0.73 -19.87
C ALA A 153 21.85 0.87 -18.79
N LYS A 154 21.98 2.06 -18.17
CA LYS A 154 22.89 2.27 -17.03
C LYS A 154 22.55 1.38 -15.83
N LEU A 155 21.27 1.30 -15.44
CA LEU A 155 20.85 0.41 -14.36
C LEU A 155 21.12 -1.06 -14.65
N LYS A 156 20.87 -1.50 -15.89
CA LYS A 156 21.15 -2.88 -16.31
C LYS A 156 22.64 -3.20 -16.28
N SER A 157 23.49 -2.25 -16.66
CA SER A 157 24.96 -2.44 -16.65
C SER A 157 25.57 -2.30 -15.26
N ASN A 158 24.92 -1.58 -14.34
CA ASN A 158 25.39 -1.37 -12.97
C ASN A 158 24.23 -1.44 -11.96
N PRO A 159 23.83 -2.62 -11.49
CA PRO A 159 22.76 -2.78 -10.50
C PRO A 159 23.04 -2.08 -9.15
N ALA A 160 24.27 -1.71 -8.84
CA ALA A 160 24.60 -0.94 -7.62
C ALA A 160 23.97 0.47 -7.60
N LEU A 161 23.44 0.95 -8.73
CA LEU A 161 22.68 2.21 -8.83
C LEU A 161 21.24 2.10 -8.35
N ILE A 162 20.68 0.88 -8.22
CA ILE A 162 19.26 0.67 -7.85
C ILE A 162 18.89 1.33 -6.52
N PRO A 163 19.68 1.21 -5.43
CA PRO A 163 19.36 1.91 -4.18
C PRO A 163 19.29 3.43 -4.33
N ASN A 164 20.21 4.01 -5.09
CA ASN A 164 20.23 5.46 -5.34
C ASN A 164 19.02 5.90 -6.16
N MET A 165 18.64 5.12 -7.18
CA MET A 165 17.41 5.37 -7.94
C MET A 165 16.18 5.35 -7.04
N ALA A 166 16.04 4.36 -6.16
CA ALA A 166 14.90 4.25 -5.26
C ALA A 166 14.81 5.44 -4.29
N VAL A 167 15.94 5.86 -3.71
CA VAL A 167 16.02 7.03 -2.81
C VAL A 167 15.67 8.32 -3.57
N SER A 168 16.27 8.55 -4.73
CA SER A 168 16.02 9.75 -5.54
C SER A 168 14.55 9.86 -5.95
N TYR A 169 13.93 8.76 -6.39
CA TYR A 169 12.53 8.74 -6.79
C TYR A 169 11.59 9.08 -5.60
N THR A 170 11.87 8.55 -4.43
CA THR A 170 11.11 8.83 -3.22
C THR A 170 11.21 10.31 -2.82
N HIS A 171 12.39 10.90 -2.90
CA HIS A 171 12.62 12.31 -2.58
C HIS A 171 11.94 13.26 -3.59
N LEU A 172 12.01 12.96 -4.89
CA LEU A 172 11.36 13.77 -5.93
C LEU A 172 9.84 13.86 -5.71
N ARG A 173 9.19 12.75 -5.38
CA ARG A 173 7.75 12.75 -5.10
C ARG A 173 7.36 13.52 -3.83
N ALA A 174 8.19 13.50 -2.80
CA ALA A 174 7.93 14.27 -1.59
C ALA A 174 7.93 15.78 -1.86
N HIS A 175 8.75 16.27 -2.80
CA HIS A 175 8.77 17.68 -3.20
C HIS A 175 7.63 18.09 -4.14
N GLU A 176 7.08 17.17 -4.93
CA GLU A 176 5.94 17.48 -5.81
C GLU A 176 4.63 17.67 -5.05
N THR A 177 4.48 17.06 -3.87
CA THR A 177 3.28 17.23 -3.03
C THR A 177 3.23 18.55 -2.28
N ASP A 178 4.35 19.27 -2.16
CA ASP A 178 4.41 20.60 -1.53
C ASP A 178 4.07 21.74 -2.50
N SER A 179 3.70 21.45 -3.75
CA SER A 179 3.50 22.43 -4.82
C SER A 179 2.03 22.64 -5.22
N TYR A 180 1.06 22.17 -4.42
CA TYR A 180 -0.37 22.35 -4.65
C TYR A 180 -1.07 22.97 -3.45
#